data_bc6b102c7331a40a3f60b294caa6aa28
#
_entry.id   bc6b102c7331a40a3f60b294caa6aa28
#
_cell.length_a   1.000
_cell.length_b   1.000
_cell.length_c   1.000
_cell.angle_alpha   90.00
_cell.angle_beta   90.00
_cell.angle_gamma   90.00
#
_symmetry.space_group_name_H-M   'P 1'
#
loop_
_entity.id
_entity.type
_entity.pdbx_description
1 polymer ?
#
loop_
_entity_poly.entity_id
_entity_poly.type
_entity_poly.pdbx_seq_one_letter_code
_entity_poly.pdbx_strand_id
1 'polypeptide(L)'
;ASAYRIHGKGIEKATNSASKANRIKACMTIAKNDLSVKGEKTLYLRINTPGNRVLATSEKQKTMWVSGEKMIYSSSQVINYNGSPTGCCLSFNVQTELQSGSYVLAIYTSNEKIGEARLMLQ
;
A
#
# COMPACT_ATOMS: atom_id res chain seq x y z
N ALA A 1 8.54 -1.34 -3.61
CA ALA A 1 7.86 -0.10 -3.24
C ALA A 1 8.54 1.09 -3.88
N SER A 2 7.76 2.06 -4.31
CA SER A 2 8.29 3.25 -5.00
C SER A 2 7.45 4.47 -4.63
N ALA A 3 8.08 5.66 -4.70
CA ALA A 3 7.40 6.92 -4.55
C ALA A 3 7.44 7.68 -5.87
N TYR A 4 6.42 8.50 -6.09
CA TYR A 4 6.23 9.25 -7.33
C TYR A 4 5.75 10.65 -7.05
N ARG A 5 6.08 11.56 -7.95
CA ARG A 5 5.45 12.87 -8.04
C ARG A 5 4.48 12.85 -9.22
N ILE A 6 3.22 13.18 -8.95
CA ILE A 6 2.21 13.29 -9.99
C ILE A 6 2.14 14.75 -10.42
N HIS A 7 2.33 14.98 -11.71
CA HIS A 7 2.18 16.29 -12.32
C HIS A 7 0.81 16.40 -12.97
N GLY A 8 0.31 17.61 -13.12
CA GLY A 8 -1.05 18.03 -13.45
C GLY A 8 -1.91 17.17 -14.38
N LYS A 9 -1.35 16.41 -15.32
CA LYS A 9 -2.12 15.54 -16.24
C LYS A 9 -1.98 14.07 -15.90
N GLY A 10 -1.66 13.73 -14.66
CA GLY A 10 -1.53 12.34 -14.24
C GLY A 10 -0.21 11.70 -14.61
N ILE A 11 0.78 12.46 -15.04
CA ILE A 11 2.10 11.92 -15.36
C ILE A 11 2.84 11.60 -14.07
N GLU A 12 3.21 10.34 -13.89
CA GLU A 12 4.00 9.89 -12.75
C GLU A 12 5.48 10.02 -13.04
N LYS A 13 6.22 10.58 -12.11
CA LYS A 13 7.67 10.64 -12.16
C LYS A 13 8.24 10.07 -10.87
N ALA A 14 9.08 9.05 -10.96
CA ALA A 14 9.69 8.43 -9.78
C ALA A 14 10.55 9.44 -9.03
N THR A 15 10.48 9.40 -7.70
CA THR A 15 11.28 10.27 -6.84
C THR A 15 11.59 9.56 -5.53
N ASN A 16 12.73 9.88 -4.93
CA ASN A 16 13.06 9.47 -3.57
C ASN A 16 13.06 10.65 -2.59
N SER A 17 12.57 11.80 -3.03
CA SER A 17 12.50 13.00 -2.20
C SER A 17 11.18 13.04 -1.43
N ALA A 18 11.24 13.07 -0.11
CA ALA A 18 10.05 13.14 0.74
C ALA A 18 9.22 14.39 0.46
N SER A 19 9.88 15.54 0.24
CA SER A 19 9.18 16.79 -0.03
C SER A 19 8.47 16.83 -1.38
N LYS A 20 8.89 16.01 -2.33
CA LYS A 20 8.33 15.98 -3.69
C LYS A 20 7.34 14.86 -3.90
N ALA A 21 7.42 13.77 -3.14
CA ALA A 21 6.56 12.61 -3.33
C ALA A 21 5.12 12.93 -2.94
N ASN A 22 4.18 12.62 -3.83
CA ASN A 22 2.75 12.74 -3.54
C ASN A 22 1.97 11.47 -3.88
N ARG A 23 2.66 10.38 -4.24
CA ARG A 23 2.08 9.05 -4.39
C ARG A 23 3.10 8.00 -3.96
N ILE A 24 2.64 7.04 -3.18
CA ILE A 24 3.43 5.86 -2.80
C ILE A 24 2.74 4.64 -3.40
N LYS A 25 3.52 3.75 -3.99
CA LYS A 25 2.99 2.57 -4.66
C LYS A 25 3.76 1.33 -4.23
N ALA A 26 3.04 0.26 -3.95
CA ALA A 26 3.61 -1.05 -3.69
C ALA A 26 3.03 -2.06 -4.67
N CYS A 27 3.90 -2.78 -5.36
CA CYS A 27 3.50 -3.82 -6.32
C CYS A 27 4.04 -5.16 -5.85
N MET A 28 3.24 -6.20 -6.05
CA MET A 28 3.66 -7.57 -5.77
C MET A 28 2.99 -8.53 -6.73
N THR A 29 3.53 -9.74 -6.81
CA THR A 29 2.89 -10.85 -7.51
C THR A 29 2.45 -11.87 -6.47
N ILE A 30 1.16 -12.19 -6.48
CA ILE A 30 0.64 -13.28 -5.67
C ILE A 30 0.95 -14.57 -6.41
N ALA A 31 1.78 -15.43 -5.80
CA ALA A 31 2.21 -16.66 -6.43
C ALA A 31 1.05 -17.67 -6.53
N LYS A 32 1.26 -18.69 -7.36
CA LYS A 32 0.28 -19.75 -7.56
C LYS A 32 -0.08 -20.38 -6.22
N ASN A 33 -1.38 -20.47 -5.92
CA ASN A 33 -1.93 -21.08 -4.71
C ASN A 33 -1.52 -20.42 -3.38
N ASP A 34 -1.02 -19.19 -3.40
CA ASP A 34 -0.71 -18.45 -2.17
C ASP A 34 -1.94 -18.17 -1.33
N LEU A 35 -3.09 -17.96 -1.97
CA LEU A 35 -4.34 -17.73 -1.28
C LEU A 35 -5.22 -18.98 -1.38
N SER A 36 -5.83 -19.36 -0.27
CA SER A 36 -6.57 -20.62 -0.17
C SER A 36 -7.88 -20.61 -0.96
N VAL A 37 -8.47 -19.45 -1.21
CA VAL A 37 -9.76 -19.35 -1.88
C VAL A 37 -9.64 -18.48 -3.11
N LYS A 38 -10.13 -18.98 -4.26
CA LYS A 38 -10.20 -18.24 -5.51
C LYS A 38 -11.39 -17.28 -5.50
N GLY A 39 -11.34 -16.27 -6.36
CA GLY A 39 -12.40 -15.29 -6.52
C GLY A 39 -11.95 -13.88 -6.17
N GLU A 40 -12.91 -13.00 -5.93
CA GLU A 40 -12.59 -11.63 -5.56
C GLU A 40 -11.94 -11.59 -4.18
N LYS A 41 -10.82 -10.85 -4.11
CA LYS A 41 -10.07 -10.61 -2.87
C LYS A 41 -9.84 -9.13 -2.71
N THR A 42 -10.07 -8.61 -1.50
CA THR A 42 -9.69 -7.26 -1.16
C THR A 42 -8.30 -7.28 -0.53
N LEU A 43 -7.38 -6.53 -1.12
CA LEU A 43 -6.05 -6.34 -0.58
C LEU A 43 -5.97 -4.98 0.08
N TYR A 44 -5.27 -4.88 1.19
CA TYR A 44 -5.11 -3.66 1.96
C TYR A 44 -3.65 -3.28 2.03
N LEU A 45 -3.37 -2.02 1.74
CA LEU A 45 -2.02 -1.46 1.89
C LEU A 45 -1.97 -0.65 3.17
N ARG A 46 -1.02 -0.95 4.02
CA ARG A 46 -0.75 -0.21 5.24
C ARG A 46 0.64 0.38 5.17
N ILE A 47 0.75 1.71 5.28
CA ILE A 47 2.02 2.41 5.18
C ILE A 47 2.34 2.99 6.56
N ASN A 48 3.42 2.51 7.18
CA ASN A 48 3.93 3.06 8.42
C ASN A 48 5.02 4.09 8.11
N THR A 49 4.88 5.27 8.69
CA THR A 49 5.84 6.36 8.53
C THR A 49 7.05 6.16 9.44
N PRO A 50 8.14 6.93 9.25
CA PRO A 50 9.28 6.87 10.17
C PRO A 50 8.91 7.17 11.63
N GLY A 51 7.83 7.96 11.85
CA GLY A 51 7.31 8.23 13.19
C GLY A 51 6.37 7.16 13.73
N ASN A 52 6.30 6.01 13.07
CA ASN A 52 5.46 4.87 13.46
C ASN A 52 3.96 5.17 13.45
N ARG A 53 3.52 5.98 12.50
CA ARG A 53 2.12 6.27 12.27
C ARG A 53 1.68 5.66 10.94
N VAL A 54 0.41 5.29 10.84
CA VAL A 54 -0.16 4.79 9.59
C VAL A 54 -0.65 5.97 8.76
N LEU A 55 -0.21 6.05 7.50
CA LEU A 55 -0.74 7.05 6.58
C LEU A 55 -2.20 6.74 6.27
N ALA A 56 -3.04 7.76 6.40
CA ALA A 56 -4.48 7.65 6.12
C ALA A 56 -4.98 8.96 5.54
N THR A 57 -6.15 8.92 4.89
CA THR A 57 -6.79 10.14 4.43
C THR A 57 -7.25 10.96 5.64
N SER A 58 -7.12 12.28 5.54
CA SER A 58 -7.35 13.19 6.66
C SER A 58 -8.80 13.18 7.17
N GLU A 59 -9.77 12.84 6.33
CA GLU A 59 -11.18 12.99 6.66
C GLU A 59 -11.77 11.78 7.38
N LYS A 60 -11.26 10.59 7.12
CA LYS A 60 -11.82 9.37 7.70
C LYS A 60 -10.80 8.25 7.68
N GLN A 61 -10.44 7.77 8.86
CA GLN A 61 -9.59 6.59 8.97
C GLN A 61 -10.38 5.36 8.54
N LYS A 62 -9.82 4.59 7.62
CA LYS A 62 -10.40 3.33 7.17
C LYS A 62 -9.78 2.19 7.94
N THR A 63 -10.59 1.28 8.41
CA THR A 63 -10.15 0.16 9.23
C THR A 63 -10.52 -1.16 8.57
N MET A 64 -9.73 -2.19 8.89
CA MET A 64 -9.94 -3.57 8.45
C MET A 64 -9.75 -4.51 9.62
N TRP A 65 -10.25 -5.72 9.49
CA TRP A 65 -10.03 -6.78 10.46
C TRP A 65 -9.10 -7.82 9.86
N VAL A 66 -8.02 -8.13 10.56
CA VAL A 66 -7.05 -9.16 10.16
C VAL A 66 -6.93 -10.14 11.32
N SER A 67 -7.38 -11.36 11.10
CA SER A 67 -7.36 -12.43 12.13
C SER A 67 -7.95 -11.97 13.46
N GLY A 68 -9.06 -11.21 13.40
CA GLY A 68 -9.74 -10.72 14.60
C GLY A 68 -9.19 -9.44 15.20
N GLU A 69 -8.13 -8.88 14.64
CA GLU A 69 -7.55 -7.62 15.10
C GLU A 69 -7.92 -6.48 14.16
N LYS A 70 -8.35 -5.36 14.73
CA LYS A 70 -8.73 -4.16 13.98
C LYS A 70 -7.49 -3.32 13.67
N MET A 71 -7.29 -3.00 12.40
CA MET A 71 -6.12 -2.25 11.92
C MET A 71 -6.55 -1.12 11.00
N ILE A 72 -5.80 -0.01 11.02
CA ILE A 72 -5.97 1.10 10.09
C ILE A 72 -5.19 0.77 8.81
N TYR A 73 -5.77 1.03 7.64
CA TYR A 73 -5.07 0.85 6.37
C TYR A 73 -5.03 2.16 5.57
N SER A 74 -4.05 2.25 4.66
CA SER A 74 -3.83 3.44 3.82
C SER A 74 -4.68 3.40 2.56
N SER A 75 -4.70 2.28 1.87
CA SER A 75 -5.53 2.10 0.68
C SER A 75 -5.90 0.63 0.50
N SER A 76 -6.83 0.37 -0.40
CA SER A 76 -7.27 -0.99 -0.69
C SER A 76 -7.55 -1.15 -2.18
N GLN A 77 -7.53 -2.41 -2.63
CA GLN A 77 -7.85 -2.75 -4.01
C GLN A 77 -8.47 -4.15 -4.06
N VAL A 78 -9.49 -4.30 -4.89
CA VAL A 78 -10.08 -5.60 -5.16
C VAL A 78 -9.38 -6.23 -6.35
N ILE A 79 -8.96 -7.48 -6.21
CA ILE A 79 -8.39 -8.26 -7.31
C ILE A 79 -9.23 -9.52 -7.53
N ASN A 80 -9.13 -10.07 -8.72
CA ASN A 80 -9.76 -11.34 -9.04
C ASN A 80 -8.68 -12.42 -9.09
N TYR A 81 -8.64 -13.26 -8.05
CA TYR A 81 -7.62 -14.29 -7.90
C TYR A 81 -8.16 -15.62 -8.40
N ASN A 82 -7.46 -16.23 -9.36
CA ASN A 82 -7.87 -17.50 -9.97
C ASN A 82 -6.95 -18.68 -9.64
N GLY A 83 -6.03 -18.49 -8.68
CA GLY A 83 -5.05 -19.52 -8.30
C GLY A 83 -3.77 -19.50 -9.12
N SER A 84 -3.71 -18.72 -10.20
CA SER A 84 -2.49 -18.49 -10.98
C SER A 84 -1.75 -17.26 -10.49
N PRO A 85 -0.46 -17.09 -10.80
CA PRO A 85 0.27 -15.89 -10.41
C PRO A 85 -0.47 -14.64 -10.86
N THR A 86 -0.71 -13.71 -9.94
CA THR A 86 -1.48 -12.48 -10.18
C THR A 86 -0.68 -11.29 -9.71
N GLY A 87 -0.35 -10.38 -10.63
CA GLY A 87 0.31 -9.12 -10.29
C GLY A 87 -0.71 -8.12 -9.77
N CYS A 88 -0.33 -7.34 -8.76
CA CYS A 88 -1.16 -6.26 -8.24
C CYS A 88 -0.30 -5.12 -7.75
N CYS A 89 -0.81 -3.90 -7.90
CA CYS A 89 -0.19 -2.69 -7.38
C CYS A 89 -1.23 -1.92 -6.59
N LEU A 90 -0.86 -1.51 -5.38
CA LEU A 90 -1.68 -0.66 -4.56
C LEU A 90 -0.99 0.70 -4.42
N SER A 91 -1.75 1.77 -4.53
CA SER A 91 -1.20 3.11 -4.45
C SER A 91 -1.94 3.94 -3.41
N PHE A 92 -1.24 4.90 -2.83
CA PHE A 92 -1.77 5.87 -1.89
C PHE A 92 -1.38 7.27 -2.32
N ASN A 93 -2.36 8.13 -2.51
CA ASN A 93 -2.14 9.53 -2.83
C ASN A 93 -1.94 10.32 -1.55
N VAL A 94 -0.78 10.95 -1.43
CA VAL A 94 -0.40 11.69 -0.23
C VAL A 94 -0.94 13.11 -0.31
N GLN A 95 -1.62 13.53 0.75
CA GLN A 95 -2.24 14.86 0.82
C GLN A 95 -1.43 15.86 1.64
N THR A 96 -0.43 15.37 2.37
CA THR A 96 0.44 16.20 3.21
C THR A 96 1.89 15.96 2.86
N GLU A 97 2.78 16.86 3.31
CA GLU A 97 4.20 16.67 3.09
C GLU A 97 4.71 15.47 3.91
N LEU A 98 5.51 14.63 3.26
CA LEU A 98 6.09 13.45 3.91
C LEU A 98 7.40 13.80 4.60
N GLN A 99 7.68 13.10 5.69
CA GLN A 99 8.95 13.16 6.38
C GLN A 99 9.99 12.30 5.66
N SER A 100 11.26 12.71 5.72
CA SER A 100 12.34 11.84 5.27
C SER A 100 12.53 10.68 6.26
N GLY A 101 12.96 9.55 5.75
CA GLY A 101 13.22 8.37 6.56
C GLY A 101 12.69 7.09 5.92
N SER A 102 12.63 6.04 6.72
CA SER A 102 12.23 4.71 6.26
C SER A 102 10.74 4.49 6.47
N TYR A 103 10.05 4.11 5.40
CA TYR A 103 8.64 3.75 5.41
C TYR A 103 8.51 2.25 5.25
N VAL A 104 7.57 1.65 5.96
CA VAL A 104 7.27 0.23 5.84
C VAL A 104 5.90 0.08 5.19
N LEU A 105 5.86 -0.61 4.06
CA LEU A 105 4.65 -0.87 3.32
C LEU A 105 4.30 -2.34 3.48
N ALA A 106 3.12 -2.63 3.99
CA ALA A 106 2.65 -3.99 4.19
C ALA A 106 1.34 -4.20 3.44
N ILE A 107 1.19 -5.37 2.83
CA ILE A 107 -0.02 -5.74 2.11
C ILE A 107 -0.67 -6.89 2.85
N TYR A 108 -1.97 -6.74 3.11
CA TYR A 108 -2.77 -7.69 3.90
C TYR A 108 -3.97 -8.18 3.10
N THR A 109 -4.37 -9.41 3.39
CA THR A 109 -5.74 -9.87 3.15
C THR A 109 -6.51 -9.77 4.47
N SER A 110 -7.79 -10.15 4.46
CA SER A 110 -8.57 -10.22 5.71
C SER A 110 -8.04 -11.27 6.69
N ASN A 111 -7.17 -12.17 6.25
CA ASN A 111 -6.67 -13.28 7.05
C ASN A 111 -5.24 -13.07 7.54
N GLU A 112 -4.38 -12.43 6.74
CA GLU A 112 -2.95 -12.38 7.04
C GLU A 112 -2.23 -11.30 6.26
N LYS A 113 -1.01 -10.99 6.70
CA LYS A 113 -0.07 -10.18 5.94
C LYS A 113 0.57 -11.05 4.85
N ILE A 114 0.51 -10.60 3.60
CA ILE A 114 1.04 -11.36 2.46
C ILE A 114 2.28 -10.74 1.85
N GLY A 115 2.64 -9.52 2.20
CA GLY A 115 3.84 -8.89 1.68
C GLY A 115 4.26 -7.69 2.50
N GLU A 116 5.54 -7.37 2.43
CA GLU A 116 6.12 -6.22 3.11
C GLU A 116 7.32 -5.71 2.32
N ALA A 117 7.45 -4.39 2.26
CA ALA A 117 8.59 -3.74 1.61
C ALA A 117 8.93 -2.47 2.38
N ARG A 118 10.15 -2.00 2.18
CA ARG A 118 10.61 -0.75 2.77
C ARG A 118 10.88 0.27 1.68
N LEU A 119 10.62 1.52 2.00
CA LEU A 119 10.84 2.65 1.10
C LEU A 119 11.60 3.72 1.88
N MET A 120 12.76 4.11 1.37
CA MET A 120 13.54 5.18 1.98
C MET A 120 13.30 6.47 1.20
N LEU A 121 12.87 7.53 1.90
CA LEU A 121 12.72 8.87 1.33
C LEU A 121 13.73 9.82 1.94
N GLN A 122 14.30 10.65 1.13
CA GLN A 122 15.32 11.63 1.52
C GLN A 122 14.77 13.04 1.63
#